data_617b0d623e55cf7daefc60419105f0ae
#
_entry.id   617b0d623e55cf7daefc60419105f0ae
#
_cell.length_a   1.000
_cell.length_b   1.000
_cell.length_c   1.000
_cell.angle_alpha   90.00
_cell.angle_beta   90.00
_cell.angle_gamma   90.00
#
_symmetry.space_group_name_H-M   'P 1'
#
loop_
_entity.id
_entity.type
_entity.pdbx_description
1 polymer ?
#
loop_
_entity_poly.entity_id
_entity_poly.type
_entity_poly.pdbx_seq_one_letter_code
_entity_poly.pdbx_strand_id
1 'polypeptide(L)'
;MSLFKKLFGKKEKESLDQGLQKTKEGFMSKITKAIAGKSTVDDEVLDNLEEALVSADVGVDTTVRIIDRIEARVSKDKYLGTGELNKILKEEVENILVDAPGAVSYTFEGEMPAKPYIILVVGVNGVGKTTTIGKLAYNFKKAGKNVLLGAADTFRAAAVDQLTIWSERVGVPIVKQPMGSDPAAVAFDTAQSAMSRQSDVVIIDTAGRLHNKAHLMDELNKIKRVLQKFVPFAPHEVLLVLDGSTGQNALEQAKHFTAATDVTAMAITKLDGTAKGGVVLAIADQFKIPVKFVGVGEKMDDLLVFDKHEFVDSLFSIKEDN
;
A
#
# COMPACT_ATOMS: atom_id res chain seq x y z
N MET A 1 -2.92 -28.30 -3.08
CA MET A 1 -3.20 -27.07 -2.29
C MET A 1 -3.73 -27.48 -0.94
N SER A 2 -3.05 -27.12 0.17
CA SER A 2 -3.45 -27.50 1.52
C SER A 2 -4.78 -26.83 1.90
N LEU A 3 -5.64 -27.57 2.65
CA LEU A 3 -6.91 -27.07 3.22
C LEU A 3 -6.71 -25.77 4.02
N PHE A 4 -5.55 -25.62 4.64
CA PHE A 4 -5.11 -24.44 5.37
C PHE A 4 -5.02 -23.18 4.46
N LYS A 5 -4.42 -23.32 3.27
CA LYS A 5 -4.29 -22.22 2.30
C LYS A 5 -5.65 -21.75 1.76
N LYS A 6 -6.63 -22.66 1.68
CA LYS A 6 -8.00 -22.37 1.26
C LYS A 6 -8.82 -21.63 2.33
N LEU A 7 -8.58 -21.95 3.62
CA LEU A 7 -9.27 -21.32 4.75
C LEU A 7 -8.70 -19.91 5.08
N PHE A 8 -7.37 -19.74 4.98
CA PHE A 8 -6.72 -18.44 5.20
C PHE A 8 -7.08 -17.46 4.08
N GLY A 9 -6.97 -17.85 2.82
CA GLY A 9 -7.36 -17.01 1.69
C GLY A 9 -8.83 -16.58 1.71
N LYS A 10 -9.74 -17.43 2.22
CA LYS A 10 -11.15 -17.06 2.39
C LYS A 10 -11.35 -15.97 3.44
N LYS A 11 -10.63 -16.05 4.58
CA LYS A 11 -10.71 -15.05 5.66
C LYS A 11 -10.09 -13.71 5.23
N GLU A 12 -8.99 -13.74 4.49
CA GLU A 12 -8.35 -12.54 3.94
C GLU A 12 -9.25 -11.85 2.93
N LYS A 13 -9.89 -12.61 2.04
CA LYS A 13 -10.88 -12.08 1.09
C LYS A 13 -12.10 -11.48 1.78
N GLU A 14 -12.65 -12.13 2.80
CA GLU A 14 -13.76 -11.59 3.61
C GLU A 14 -13.35 -10.28 4.31
N SER A 15 -12.12 -10.19 4.83
CA SER A 15 -11.59 -8.97 5.44
C SER A 15 -11.39 -7.85 4.41
N LEU A 16 -10.90 -8.19 3.21
CA LEU A 16 -10.77 -7.25 2.09
C LEU A 16 -12.15 -6.72 1.65
N ASP A 17 -13.11 -7.60 1.42
CA ASP A 17 -14.47 -7.23 0.99
C ASP A 17 -15.17 -6.33 2.02
N GLN A 18 -15.02 -6.63 3.32
CA GLN A 18 -15.54 -5.80 4.40
C GLN A 18 -14.83 -4.43 4.47
N GLY A 19 -13.51 -4.43 4.38
CA GLY A 19 -12.71 -3.21 4.42
C GLY A 19 -12.93 -2.30 3.21
N LEU A 20 -13.20 -2.86 2.05
CA LEU A 20 -13.47 -2.09 0.82
C LEU A 20 -14.94 -1.74 0.62
N GLN A 21 -15.85 -2.10 1.53
CA GLN A 21 -17.28 -1.92 1.32
C GLN A 21 -17.67 -0.47 0.95
N LYS A 22 -17.18 0.52 1.69
CA LYS A 22 -17.46 1.95 1.41
C LYS A 22 -16.86 2.40 0.07
N THR A 23 -15.64 1.97 -0.22
CA THR A 23 -14.98 2.24 -1.51
C THR A 23 -15.79 1.66 -2.67
N LYS A 24 -16.17 0.40 -2.55
CA LYS A 24 -16.98 -0.31 -3.53
C LYS A 24 -18.33 0.36 -3.77
N GLU A 25 -19.09 0.64 -2.70
CA GLU A 25 -20.38 1.31 -2.79
C GLU A 25 -20.25 2.68 -3.46
N GLY A 26 -19.24 3.47 -3.08
CA GLY A 26 -18.96 4.76 -3.69
C GLY A 26 -18.57 4.65 -5.16
N PHE A 27 -17.67 3.72 -5.50
CA PHE A 27 -17.18 3.48 -6.86
C PHE A 27 -18.31 2.95 -7.78
N MET A 28 -18.95 1.83 -7.39
CA MET A 28 -19.99 1.20 -8.20
C MET A 28 -21.25 2.07 -8.35
N SER A 29 -21.63 2.82 -7.32
CA SER A 29 -22.76 3.77 -7.41
C SER A 29 -22.53 4.82 -8.50
N LYS A 30 -21.30 5.34 -8.63
CA LYS A 30 -20.94 6.33 -9.66
C LYS A 30 -20.93 5.70 -11.06
N ILE A 31 -20.31 4.53 -11.21
CA ILE A 31 -20.29 3.78 -12.48
C ILE A 31 -21.73 3.43 -12.93
N THR A 32 -22.54 2.89 -12.03
CA THR A 32 -23.94 2.53 -12.36
C THR A 32 -24.75 3.74 -12.81
N LYS A 33 -24.55 4.91 -12.16
CA LYS A 33 -25.20 6.15 -12.59
C LYS A 33 -24.76 6.63 -13.97
N ALA A 34 -23.47 6.50 -14.28
CA ALA A 34 -22.91 6.92 -15.57
C ALA A 34 -23.52 6.16 -16.76
N ILE A 35 -23.89 4.90 -16.56
CA ILE A 35 -24.45 4.03 -17.60
C ILE A 35 -25.98 3.86 -17.51
N ALA A 36 -26.64 4.47 -16.53
CA ALA A 36 -28.08 4.30 -16.28
C ALA A 36 -28.93 4.76 -17.46
N GLY A 37 -29.88 3.92 -17.87
CA GLY A 37 -30.83 4.24 -18.96
C GLY A 37 -30.26 4.18 -20.36
N LYS A 38 -29.00 3.79 -20.54
CA LYS A 38 -28.36 3.64 -21.85
C LYS A 38 -28.27 2.17 -22.24
N SER A 39 -28.53 1.87 -23.50
CA SER A 39 -28.46 0.50 -24.07
C SER A 39 -27.19 0.27 -24.87
N THR A 40 -26.52 1.35 -25.32
CA THR A 40 -25.30 1.33 -26.11
C THR A 40 -24.26 2.24 -25.48
N VAL A 41 -22.99 1.98 -25.76
CA VAL A 41 -21.87 2.82 -25.33
C VAL A 41 -21.62 3.87 -26.40
N ASP A 42 -22.00 5.11 -26.12
CA ASP A 42 -21.79 6.30 -26.94
C ASP A 42 -20.85 7.28 -26.21
N ASP A 43 -20.51 8.41 -26.88
CA ASP A 43 -19.62 9.43 -26.34
C ASP A 43 -20.15 9.98 -24.98
N GLU A 44 -21.48 10.14 -24.85
CA GLU A 44 -22.10 10.61 -23.59
C GLU A 44 -21.89 9.60 -22.44
N VAL A 45 -21.93 8.30 -22.72
CA VAL A 45 -21.64 7.25 -21.72
C VAL A 45 -20.16 7.30 -21.32
N LEU A 46 -19.24 7.51 -22.28
CA LEU A 46 -17.81 7.62 -21.98
C LEU A 46 -17.50 8.87 -21.15
N ASP A 47 -18.07 10.03 -21.49
CA ASP A 47 -17.94 11.27 -20.72
C ASP A 47 -18.45 11.10 -19.28
N ASN A 48 -19.62 10.48 -19.10
CA ASN A 48 -20.17 10.20 -17.78
C ASN A 48 -19.31 9.21 -16.97
N LEU A 49 -18.71 8.23 -17.64
CA LEU A 49 -17.81 7.27 -17.03
C LEU A 49 -16.50 7.95 -16.60
N GLU A 50 -15.97 8.87 -17.41
CA GLU A 50 -14.81 9.69 -17.07
C GLU A 50 -15.07 10.50 -15.80
N GLU A 51 -16.18 11.23 -15.73
CA GLU A 51 -16.59 11.99 -14.54
C GLU A 51 -16.73 11.09 -13.30
N ALA A 52 -17.32 9.90 -13.47
CA ALA A 52 -17.50 8.92 -12.40
C ALA A 52 -16.15 8.44 -11.84
N LEU A 53 -15.18 8.12 -12.70
CA LEU A 53 -13.85 7.67 -12.33
C LEU A 53 -13.05 8.77 -11.63
N VAL A 54 -13.04 9.99 -12.17
CA VAL A 54 -12.39 11.15 -11.54
C VAL A 54 -12.98 11.41 -10.16
N SER A 55 -14.32 11.42 -10.05
CA SER A 55 -15.01 11.63 -8.78
C SER A 55 -14.77 10.52 -7.76
N ALA A 56 -14.35 9.33 -8.20
CA ALA A 56 -13.94 8.19 -7.37
C ALA A 56 -12.46 8.23 -6.95
N ASP A 57 -11.77 9.36 -7.15
CA ASP A 57 -10.34 9.57 -6.86
C ASP A 57 -9.37 8.70 -7.69
N VAL A 58 -9.78 8.21 -8.87
CA VAL A 58 -8.90 7.50 -9.81
C VAL A 58 -7.82 8.43 -10.40
N GLY A 59 -8.07 9.75 -10.34
CA GLY A 59 -7.16 10.77 -10.89
C GLY A 59 -7.33 10.95 -12.41
N VAL A 60 -7.12 12.18 -12.88
CA VAL A 60 -7.41 12.56 -14.28
C VAL A 60 -6.57 11.74 -15.27
N ASP A 61 -5.25 11.70 -15.11
CA ASP A 61 -4.35 11.02 -16.07
C ASP A 61 -4.66 9.52 -16.20
N THR A 62 -4.97 8.85 -15.10
CA THR A 62 -5.31 7.43 -15.06
C THR A 62 -6.68 7.19 -15.67
N THR A 63 -7.64 8.08 -15.40
CA THR A 63 -8.99 8.03 -15.96
C THR A 63 -8.94 8.16 -17.48
N VAL A 64 -8.25 9.16 -18.02
CA VAL A 64 -8.09 9.34 -19.49
C VAL A 64 -7.54 8.05 -20.12
N ARG A 65 -6.49 7.46 -19.54
CA ARG A 65 -5.94 6.18 -20.05
C ARG A 65 -6.93 5.02 -20.04
N ILE A 66 -7.80 4.96 -19.03
CA ILE A 66 -8.87 3.94 -18.97
C ILE A 66 -9.88 4.19 -20.07
N ILE A 67 -10.35 5.43 -20.23
CA ILE A 67 -11.35 5.82 -21.22
C ILE A 67 -10.83 5.58 -22.64
N ASP A 68 -9.62 6.03 -22.97
CA ASP A 68 -8.99 5.79 -24.29
C ASP A 68 -8.94 4.31 -24.67
N ARG A 69 -8.63 3.43 -23.70
CA ARG A 69 -8.60 1.98 -23.91
C ARG A 69 -9.99 1.40 -24.11
N ILE A 70 -10.97 1.86 -23.35
CA ILE A 70 -12.38 1.45 -23.49
C ILE A 70 -12.88 1.90 -24.86
N GLU A 71 -12.66 3.15 -25.26
CA GLU A 71 -13.03 3.71 -26.56
C GLU A 71 -12.44 2.88 -27.72
N ALA A 72 -11.14 2.57 -27.63
CA ALA A 72 -10.47 1.75 -28.63
C ALA A 72 -11.04 0.33 -28.75
N ARG A 73 -11.60 -0.24 -27.66
CA ARG A 73 -12.30 -1.54 -27.67
C ARG A 73 -13.71 -1.42 -28.23
N VAL A 74 -14.46 -0.41 -27.78
CA VAL A 74 -15.83 -0.14 -28.23
C VAL A 74 -15.89 0.15 -29.74
N SER A 75 -14.91 0.91 -30.27
CA SER A 75 -14.82 1.23 -31.70
C SER A 75 -14.63 0.00 -32.60
N LYS A 76 -14.09 -1.10 -32.07
CA LYS A 76 -13.93 -2.37 -32.79
C LYS A 76 -15.21 -3.20 -32.82
N ASP A 77 -15.98 -3.13 -31.74
CA ASP A 77 -17.20 -3.93 -31.54
C ASP A 77 -18.44 -3.02 -31.56
N LYS A 78 -18.97 -2.76 -32.76
CA LYS A 78 -20.05 -1.80 -33.02
C LYS A 78 -21.38 -2.01 -32.25
N TYR A 79 -21.50 -3.04 -31.42
CA TYR A 79 -22.73 -3.43 -30.72
C TYR A 79 -22.54 -3.72 -29.23
N LEU A 80 -21.55 -3.07 -28.59
CA LEU A 80 -21.32 -3.24 -27.15
C LEU A 80 -22.48 -2.65 -26.33
N GLY A 81 -23.17 -3.53 -25.61
CA GLY A 81 -24.16 -3.12 -24.63
C GLY A 81 -23.51 -2.68 -23.31
N THR A 82 -24.22 -1.87 -22.53
CA THR A 82 -23.72 -1.38 -21.22
C THR A 82 -23.40 -2.50 -20.22
N GLY A 83 -23.98 -3.69 -20.38
CA GLY A 83 -23.61 -4.87 -19.57
C GLY A 83 -22.19 -5.38 -19.83
N GLU A 84 -21.70 -5.26 -21.07
CA GLU A 84 -20.34 -5.63 -21.45
C GLU A 84 -19.32 -4.57 -21.04
N LEU A 85 -19.75 -3.29 -20.94
CA LEU A 85 -18.90 -2.18 -20.50
C LEU A 85 -18.34 -2.41 -19.11
N ASN A 86 -19.10 -2.91 -18.16
CA ASN A 86 -18.63 -3.23 -16.81
C ASN A 86 -17.51 -4.28 -16.84
N LYS A 87 -17.61 -5.28 -17.72
CA LYS A 87 -16.56 -6.30 -17.90
C LYS A 87 -15.30 -5.68 -18.47
N ILE A 88 -15.43 -4.85 -19.51
CA ILE A 88 -14.29 -4.16 -20.14
C ILE A 88 -13.63 -3.22 -19.15
N LEU A 89 -14.41 -2.42 -18.41
CA LEU A 89 -13.88 -1.52 -17.39
C LEU A 89 -13.10 -2.29 -16.33
N LYS A 90 -13.64 -3.41 -15.84
CA LYS A 90 -12.95 -4.28 -14.88
C LYS A 90 -11.61 -4.77 -15.43
N GLU A 91 -11.58 -5.26 -16.67
CA GLU A 91 -10.37 -5.73 -17.33
C GLU A 91 -9.34 -4.60 -17.51
N GLU A 92 -9.78 -3.39 -17.92
CA GLU A 92 -8.85 -2.26 -18.09
C GLU A 92 -8.32 -1.74 -16.75
N VAL A 93 -9.13 -1.73 -15.69
CA VAL A 93 -8.68 -1.42 -14.32
C VAL A 93 -7.66 -2.46 -13.83
N GLU A 94 -7.89 -3.76 -14.09
CA GLU A 94 -6.95 -4.81 -13.75
C GLU A 94 -5.61 -4.69 -14.51
N ASN A 95 -5.68 -4.31 -15.79
CA ASN A 95 -4.50 -4.09 -16.64
C ASN A 95 -3.65 -2.88 -16.21
N ILE A 96 -4.24 -1.91 -15.51
CA ILE A 96 -3.51 -0.77 -14.94
C ILE A 96 -2.68 -1.17 -13.73
N LEU A 97 -3.20 -2.10 -12.91
CA LEU A 97 -2.52 -2.65 -11.75
C LEU A 97 -1.41 -3.65 -12.18
N VAL A 98 -0.43 -3.14 -12.92
CA VAL A 98 0.68 -3.95 -13.43
C VAL A 98 1.62 -4.33 -12.28
N ASP A 99 2.06 -5.59 -12.27
CA ASP A 99 3.14 -6.02 -11.40
C ASP A 99 4.41 -5.24 -11.80
N ALA A 100 5.01 -4.53 -10.85
CA ALA A 100 6.20 -3.74 -11.15
C ALA A 100 7.37 -4.66 -11.51
N PRO A 101 8.07 -4.43 -12.65
CA PRO A 101 9.22 -5.21 -13.02
C PRO A 101 10.29 -5.16 -11.93
N GLY A 102 10.77 -6.31 -11.47
CA GLY A 102 11.82 -6.40 -10.45
C GLY A 102 11.34 -6.21 -9.01
N ALA A 103 10.03 -6.11 -8.77
CA ALA A 103 9.50 -6.12 -7.40
C ALA A 103 9.88 -7.41 -6.70
N VAL A 104 10.55 -7.27 -5.56
CA VAL A 104 10.85 -8.41 -4.70
C VAL A 104 9.53 -8.91 -4.11
N SER A 105 9.02 -10.02 -4.66
CA SER A 105 7.84 -10.68 -4.11
C SER A 105 8.27 -11.60 -2.97
N TYR A 106 7.74 -11.38 -1.80
CA TYR A 106 7.83 -12.34 -0.69
C TYR A 106 6.45 -12.47 -0.03
N THR A 107 6.17 -13.62 0.51
CA THR A 107 5.08 -13.83 1.45
C THR A 107 5.64 -13.85 2.85
N PHE A 108 4.82 -13.61 3.86
CA PHE A 108 5.29 -13.65 5.26
C PHE A 108 5.91 -15.00 5.62
N GLU A 109 5.40 -16.09 5.05
CA GLU A 109 5.85 -17.47 5.26
C GLU A 109 7.06 -17.85 4.41
N GLY A 110 7.30 -17.15 3.30
CA GLY A 110 8.38 -17.43 2.36
C GLY A 110 9.77 -17.17 2.90
N GLU A 111 10.78 -17.60 2.18
CA GLU A 111 12.15 -17.22 2.47
C GLU A 111 12.35 -15.73 2.19
N MET A 112 13.06 -15.05 3.10
CA MET A 112 13.42 -13.66 2.90
C MET A 112 14.59 -13.55 1.92
N PRO A 113 14.58 -12.57 1.00
CA PRO A 113 15.63 -12.39 -0.02
C PRO A 113 17.01 -12.10 0.56
N ALA A 114 17.09 -11.66 1.82
CA ALA A 114 18.31 -11.39 2.56
C ALA A 114 18.11 -11.64 4.06
N LYS A 115 19.19 -11.82 4.80
CA LYS A 115 19.17 -12.02 6.25
C LYS A 115 20.28 -11.18 6.93
N PRO A 116 19.90 -10.14 7.69
CA PRO A 116 18.54 -9.62 7.89
C PRO A 116 17.98 -8.92 6.65
N TYR A 117 16.68 -9.07 6.40
CA TYR A 117 15.96 -8.26 5.42
C TYR A 117 15.51 -6.95 6.08
N ILE A 118 16.02 -5.82 5.62
CA ILE A 118 15.79 -4.52 6.24
C ILE A 118 14.75 -3.72 5.45
N ILE A 119 13.65 -3.40 6.13
CA ILE A 119 12.54 -2.57 5.63
C ILE A 119 12.63 -1.20 6.31
N LEU A 120 12.82 -0.15 5.53
CA LEU A 120 12.76 1.23 5.99
C LEU A 120 11.37 1.79 5.68
N VAL A 121 10.62 2.18 6.71
CA VAL A 121 9.24 2.65 6.55
C VAL A 121 9.21 4.17 6.53
N VAL A 122 8.72 4.73 5.43
CA VAL A 122 8.65 6.17 5.18
C VAL A 122 7.20 6.63 4.92
N GLY A 123 6.94 7.94 5.00
CA GLY A 123 5.61 8.53 4.77
C GLY A 123 5.35 9.68 5.75
N VAL A 124 4.33 10.51 5.49
CA VAL A 124 4.02 11.66 6.36
C VAL A 124 3.48 11.22 7.72
N ASN A 125 3.39 12.16 8.67
CA ASN A 125 2.80 11.87 9.97
C ASN A 125 1.29 11.62 9.83
N GLY A 126 0.75 10.65 10.60
CA GLY A 126 -0.69 10.35 10.63
C GLY A 126 -1.18 9.36 9.57
N VAL A 127 -0.35 8.95 8.59
CA VAL A 127 -0.74 7.96 7.56
C VAL A 127 -0.79 6.51 8.08
N GLY A 128 -0.38 6.27 9.32
CA GLY A 128 -0.41 4.92 9.89
C GLY A 128 0.92 4.15 9.83
N LYS A 129 2.09 4.82 9.67
CA LYS A 129 3.41 4.15 9.64
C LYS A 129 3.61 3.19 10.82
N THR A 130 3.55 3.72 12.05
CA THR A 130 3.81 2.94 13.27
C THR A 130 2.83 1.77 13.43
N THR A 131 1.56 1.96 13.07
CA THR A 131 0.55 0.90 13.02
C THR A 131 0.89 -0.16 11.96
N THR A 132 1.30 0.26 10.77
CA THR A 132 1.73 -0.64 9.70
C THR A 132 2.95 -1.46 10.13
N ILE A 133 3.94 -0.83 10.77
CA ILE A 133 5.12 -1.52 11.32
C ILE A 133 4.70 -2.58 12.34
N GLY A 134 3.80 -2.25 13.26
CA GLY A 134 3.29 -3.18 14.25
C GLY A 134 2.58 -4.39 13.62
N LYS A 135 1.75 -4.16 12.59
CA LYS A 135 1.05 -5.24 11.86
C LYS A 135 2.00 -6.08 11.01
N LEU A 136 3.00 -5.46 10.35
CA LEU A 136 4.05 -6.19 9.65
C LEU A 136 4.83 -7.09 10.61
N ALA A 137 5.26 -6.55 11.74
CA ALA A 137 5.97 -7.31 12.78
C ALA A 137 5.14 -8.49 13.29
N TYR A 138 3.85 -8.29 13.49
CA TYR A 138 2.92 -9.35 13.88
C TYR A 138 2.83 -10.46 12.82
N ASN A 139 2.63 -10.10 11.56
CA ASN A 139 2.52 -11.09 10.47
C ASN A 139 3.81 -11.87 10.27
N PHE A 140 4.98 -11.21 10.26
CA PHE A 140 6.28 -11.89 10.18
C PHE A 140 6.52 -12.82 11.37
N LYS A 141 6.22 -12.36 12.60
CA LYS A 141 6.36 -13.21 13.79
C LYS A 141 5.42 -14.41 13.75
N LYS A 142 4.17 -14.22 13.35
CA LYS A 142 3.17 -15.28 13.17
C LYS A 142 3.65 -16.33 12.16
N ALA A 143 4.40 -15.90 11.15
CA ALA A 143 5.06 -16.76 10.16
C ALA A 143 6.38 -17.38 10.64
N GLY A 144 6.74 -17.21 11.92
CA GLY A 144 7.93 -17.82 12.53
C GLY A 144 9.24 -17.07 12.29
N LYS A 145 9.20 -15.82 11.81
CA LYS A 145 10.40 -14.99 11.59
C LYS A 145 10.87 -14.30 12.88
N ASN A 146 12.18 -14.18 13.03
CA ASN A 146 12.79 -13.37 14.09
C ASN A 146 12.80 -11.89 13.65
N VAL A 147 11.92 -11.08 14.26
CA VAL A 147 11.73 -9.67 13.91
C VAL A 147 12.41 -8.76 14.91
N LEU A 148 13.03 -7.68 14.43
CA LEU A 148 13.57 -6.59 15.25
C LEU A 148 13.01 -5.25 14.75
N LEU A 149 12.60 -4.39 15.68
CA LEU A 149 12.15 -3.03 15.39
C LEU A 149 13.21 -2.00 15.70
N GLY A 150 13.27 -0.91 14.91
CA GLY A 150 14.11 0.26 15.13
C GLY A 150 13.26 1.53 15.19
N ALA A 151 13.34 2.28 16.30
CA ALA A 151 12.57 3.52 16.52
C ALA A 151 13.39 4.75 16.11
N ALA A 152 13.51 5.02 14.79
CA ALA A 152 14.29 6.15 14.30
C ALA A 152 13.49 7.46 14.12
N ASP A 153 12.18 7.52 14.43
CA ASP A 153 11.42 8.79 14.59
C ASP A 153 11.72 9.40 15.99
N THR A 154 12.98 9.74 16.23
CA THR A 154 13.50 10.14 17.55
C THR A 154 13.02 11.51 18.03
N PHE A 155 12.46 12.32 17.14
CA PHE A 155 11.98 13.67 17.48
C PHE A 155 10.54 13.70 17.95
N ARG A 156 9.85 12.54 17.95
CA ARG A 156 8.45 12.42 18.39
C ARG A 156 8.35 11.35 19.49
N ALA A 157 8.34 11.83 20.76
CA ALA A 157 8.19 10.92 21.90
C ALA A 157 7.00 9.97 21.75
N ALA A 158 5.84 10.48 21.34
CA ALA A 158 4.64 9.66 21.13
C ALA A 158 4.82 8.60 20.04
N ALA A 159 5.68 8.80 19.02
CA ALA A 159 5.95 7.78 18.02
C ALA A 159 6.80 6.64 18.58
N VAL A 160 7.85 6.98 19.35
CA VAL A 160 8.70 5.99 20.03
C VAL A 160 7.89 5.19 21.05
N ASP A 161 7.04 5.85 21.84
CA ASP A 161 6.16 5.19 22.83
C ASP A 161 5.14 4.27 22.12
N GLN A 162 4.52 4.73 21.05
CA GLN A 162 3.58 3.94 20.27
C GLN A 162 4.25 2.69 19.68
N LEU A 163 5.46 2.83 19.12
CA LEU A 163 6.20 1.70 18.58
C LEU A 163 6.64 0.72 19.70
N THR A 164 6.96 1.24 20.88
CA THR A 164 7.27 0.42 22.06
C THR A 164 6.03 -0.41 22.48
N ILE A 165 4.84 0.18 22.52
CA ILE A 165 3.59 -0.53 22.81
C ILE A 165 3.34 -1.64 21.74
N TRP A 166 3.60 -1.37 20.47
CA TRP A 166 3.50 -2.39 19.43
C TRP A 166 4.52 -3.53 19.63
N SER A 167 5.78 -3.19 19.96
CA SER A 167 6.83 -4.16 20.26
C SER A 167 6.41 -5.11 21.38
N GLU A 168 5.87 -4.58 22.47
CA GLU A 168 5.37 -5.35 23.63
C GLU A 168 4.17 -6.21 23.25
N ARG A 169 3.17 -5.61 22.56
CA ARG A 169 1.95 -6.32 22.14
C ARG A 169 2.24 -7.49 21.22
N VAL A 170 3.16 -7.30 20.27
CA VAL A 170 3.59 -8.35 19.34
C VAL A 170 4.60 -9.28 20.00
N GLY A 171 5.31 -8.83 21.02
CA GLY A 171 6.38 -9.57 21.72
C GLY A 171 7.62 -9.72 20.82
N VAL A 172 8.08 -8.63 20.19
CA VAL A 172 9.30 -8.54 19.39
C VAL A 172 10.23 -7.49 20.01
N PRO A 173 11.55 -7.65 19.95
CA PRO A 173 12.50 -6.67 20.48
C PRO A 173 12.47 -5.35 19.68
N ILE A 174 12.81 -4.25 20.38
CA ILE A 174 12.93 -2.92 19.80
C ILE A 174 14.28 -2.28 20.20
N VAL A 175 14.91 -1.59 19.26
CA VAL A 175 16.05 -0.70 19.51
C VAL A 175 15.55 0.74 19.48
N LYS A 176 15.83 1.47 20.56
CA LYS A 176 15.47 2.89 20.72
C LYS A 176 16.58 3.61 21.48
N GLN A 177 16.69 4.91 21.24
CA GLN A 177 17.61 5.81 21.94
C GLN A 177 16.83 6.95 22.60
N PRO A 178 17.46 7.76 23.47
CA PRO A 178 16.82 8.94 24.05
C PRO A 178 16.25 9.88 22.98
N MET A 179 15.20 10.61 23.35
CA MET A 179 14.57 11.59 22.48
C MET A 179 15.58 12.60 21.93
N GLY A 180 15.49 12.93 20.65
CA GLY A 180 16.41 13.84 19.96
C GLY A 180 17.74 13.23 19.53
N SER A 181 17.95 11.93 19.76
CA SER A 181 19.10 11.21 19.20
C SER A 181 19.10 11.24 17.67
N ASP A 182 20.28 11.09 17.07
CA ASP A 182 20.39 10.99 15.60
C ASP A 182 19.68 9.74 15.08
N PRO A 183 18.69 9.85 14.17
CA PRO A 183 18.01 8.71 13.57
C PRO A 183 18.95 7.68 12.94
N ALA A 184 20.07 8.14 12.36
CA ALA A 184 21.06 7.25 11.79
C ALA A 184 21.83 6.45 12.86
N ALA A 185 21.98 6.98 14.09
CA ALA A 185 22.56 6.22 15.20
C ALA A 185 21.62 5.11 15.66
N VAL A 186 20.30 5.35 15.70
CA VAL A 186 19.30 4.31 15.98
C VAL A 186 19.33 3.22 14.90
N ALA A 187 19.42 3.61 13.64
CA ALA A 187 19.53 2.65 12.53
C ALA A 187 20.83 1.81 12.61
N PHE A 188 21.94 2.43 13.02
CA PHE A 188 23.20 1.75 13.26
C PHE A 188 23.07 0.68 14.35
N ASP A 189 22.57 1.06 15.52
CA ASP A 189 22.40 0.15 16.65
C ASP A 189 21.41 -0.98 16.31
N THR A 190 20.37 -0.65 15.53
CA THR A 190 19.40 -1.63 15.05
C THR A 190 20.05 -2.66 14.14
N ALA A 191 20.86 -2.22 13.16
CA ALA A 191 21.57 -3.13 12.26
C ALA A 191 22.58 -4.01 13.02
N GLN A 192 23.35 -3.43 13.93
CA GLN A 192 24.28 -4.17 14.77
C GLN A 192 23.57 -5.21 15.66
N SER A 193 22.47 -4.82 16.29
CA SER A 193 21.63 -5.73 17.08
C SER A 193 21.02 -6.84 16.24
N ALA A 194 20.58 -6.54 15.02
CA ALA A 194 20.01 -7.52 14.10
C ALA A 194 21.02 -8.62 13.72
N MET A 195 22.25 -8.23 13.44
CA MET A 195 23.34 -9.18 13.15
C MET A 195 23.63 -10.09 14.34
N SER A 196 23.76 -9.51 15.55
CA SER A 196 24.02 -10.27 16.79
C SER A 196 22.90 -11.25 17.13
N ARG A 197 21.65 -10.88 16.86
CA ARG A 197 20.45 -11.66 17.14
C ARG A 197 20.08 -12.63 16.03
N GLN A 198 20.79 -12.59 14.89
CA GLN A 198 20.46 -13.33 13.68
C GLN A 198 19.00 -13.10 13.25
N SER A 199 18.56 -11.84 13.32
CA SER A 199 17.18 -11.47 12.93
C SER A 199 16.93 -11.79 11.46
N ASP A 200 15.74 -12.27 11.14
CA ASP A 200 15.33 -12.52 9.77
C ASP A 200 14.84 -11.23 9.10
N VAL A 201 14.08 -10.41 9.85
CA VAL A 201 13.49 -9.17 9.37
C VAL A 201 13.75 -8.03 10.37
N VAL A 202 14.12 -6.87 9.83
CA VAL A 202 14.27 -5.62 10.57
C VAL A 202 13.34 -4.58 10.00
N ILE A 203 12.55 -3.91 10.83
CA ILE A 203 11.62 -2.85 10.38
C ILE A 203 11.97 -1.58 11.13
N ILE A 204 12.34 -0.51 10.40
CA ILE A 204 12.79 0.76 10.97
C ILE A 204 11.73 1.84 10.69
N ASP A 205 11.18 2.44 11.77
CA ASP A 205 10.31 3.62 11.68
C ASP A 205 11.15 4.88 11.43
N THR A 206 10.64 5.83 10.64
CA THR A 206 11.31 7.09 10.33
C THR A 206 10.40 8.29 10.56
N ALA A 207 11.01 9.47 10.70
CA ALA A 207 10.27 10.72 10.76
C ALA A 207 9.46 10.97 9.47
N GLY A 208 8.32 11.64 9.59
CA GLY A 208 7.41 11.94 8.47
C GLY A 208 7.25 13.44 8.18
N ARG A 209 8.31 14.22 8.31
CA ARG A 209 8.28 15.71 8.19
C ARG A 209 8.46 16.18 6.75
N LEU A 210 7.46 15.97 5.90
CA LEU A 210 7.55 16.33 4.48
C LEU A 210 7.67 17.84 4.22
N HIS A 211 7.23 18.70 5.16
CA HIS A 211 7.35 20.14 5.04
C HIS A 211 8.81 20.65 4.99
N ASN A 212 9.77 19.87 5.51
CA ASN A 212 11.21 20.11 5.38
C ASN A 212 11.85 18.99 4.55
N LYS A 213 11.55 18.97 3.25
CA LYS A 213 11.96 17.91 2.32
C LYS A 213 13.48 17.68 2.31
N ALA A 214 14.28 18.74 2.21
CA ALA A 214 15.71 18.62 2.11
C ALA A 214 16.30 17.90 3.34
N HIS A 215 15.90 18.33 4.53
CA HIS A 215 16.36 17.73 5.78
C HIS A 215 15.93 16.26 5.94
N LEU A 216 14.68 15.95 5.56
CA LEU A 216 14.20 14.56 5.57
C LEU A 216 15.00 13.68 4.62
N MET A 217 15.34 14.20 3.42
CA MET A 217 16.15 13.48 2.44
C MET A 217 17.56 13.21 2.93
N ASP A 218 18.19 14.21 3.53
CA ASP A 218 19.53 14.07 4.11
C ASP A 218 19.53 13.01 5.23
N GLU A 219 18.49 13.00 6.07
CA GLU A 219 18.30 12.02 7.14
C GLU A 219 18.14 10.59 6.57
N LEU A 220 17.24 10.38 5.59
CA LEU A 220 17.03 9.08 4.96
C LEU A 220 18.28 8.59 4.25
N ASN A 221 18.99 9.46 3.53
CA ASN A 221 20.27 9.13 2.89
C ASN A 221 21.36 8.78 3.91
N LYS A 222 21.38 9.43 5.06
CA LYS A 222 22.30 9.11 6.15
C LYS A 222 22.00 7.74 6.74
N ILE A 223 20.71 7.44 7.00
CA ILE A 223 20.26 6.11 7.45
C ILE A 223 20.69 5.04 6.46
N LYS A 224 20.41 5.21 5.16
CA LYS A 224 20.80 4.27 4.09
C LYS A 224 22.31 3.99 4.13
N ARG A 225 23.15 5.03 4.14
CA ARG A 225 24.61 4.89 4.18
C ARG A 225 25.11 4.14 5.41
N VAL A 226 24.46 4.35 6.55
CA VAL A 226 24.83 3.68 7.80
C VAL A 226 24.45 2.20 7.77
N LEU A 227 23.26 1.86 7.30
CA LEU A 227 22.80 0.47 7.16
C LEU A 227 23.72 -0.34 6.23
N GLN A 228 24.17 0.26 5.12
CA GLN A 228 25.06 -0.38 4.14
C GLN A 228 26.44 -0.74 4.67
N LYS A 229 26.85 -0.17 5.82
CA LYS A 229 28.10 -0.56 6.48
C LYS A 229 28.03 -1.96 7.10
N PHE A 230 26.83 -2.42 7.47
CA PHE A 230 26.61 -3.72 8.10
C PHE A 230 26.02 -4.75 7.14
N VAL A 231 25.08 -4.30 6.33
CA VAL A 231 24.31 -5.16 5.45
C VAL A 231 24.36 -4.59 4.04
N PRO A 232 25.07 -5.24 3.12
CA PRO A 232 25.15 -4.81 1.73
C PRO A 232 23.75 -4.62 1.13
N PHE A 233 23.59 -3.59 0.31
CA PHE A 233 22.33 -3.24 -0.37
C PHE A 233 21.17 -2.82 0.56
N ALA A 234 21.38 -2.70 1.87
CA ALA A 234 20.34 -2.20 2.78
C ALA A 234 20.05 -0.68 2.56
N PRO A 235 18.82 -0.22 2.82
CA PRO A 235 17.63 -1.03 3.08
C PRO A 235 17.24 -1.83 1.83
N HIS A 236 16.79 -3.08 2.00
CA HIS A 236 16.32 -3.91 0.89
C HIS A 236 14.96 -3.48 0.39
N GLU A 237 14.21 -2.82 1.24
CA GLU A 237 12.90 -2.26 0.92
C GLU A 237 12.73 -0.89 1.57
N VAL A 238 12.32 0.10 0.78
CA VAL A 238 11.82 1.39 1.26
C VAL A 238 10.32 1.37 1.05
N LEU A 239 9.58 1.14 2.14
CA LEU A 239 8.13 1.02 2.13
C LEU A 239 7.49 2.37 2.41
N LEU A 240 6.87 2.97 1.39
CA LEU A 240 6.10 4.20 1.53
C LEU A 240 4.68 3.87 2.01
N VAL A 241 4.32 4.43 3.17
CA VAL A 241 2.96 4.31 3.72
C VAL A 241 2.16 5.54 3.36
N LEU A 242 0.99 5.32 2.77
CA LEU A 242 0.05 6.35 2.31
C LEU A 242 -1.33 6.13 2.94
N ASP A 243 -2.05 7.22 3.23
CA ASP A 243 -3.41 7.21 3.74
C ASP A 243 -4.40 7.29 2.58
N GLY A 244 -5.07 6.19 2.24
CA GLY A 244 -6.04 6.11 1.15
C GLY A 244 -7.27 7.01 1.34
N SER A 245 -7.60 7.40 2.58
CA SER A 245 -8.72 8.29 2.87
C SER A 245 -8.48 9.74 2.41
N THR A 246 -7.23 10.10 2.13
CA THR A 246 -6.85 11.46 1.70
C THR A 246 -6.97 11.67 0.19
N GLY A 247 -7.29 10.62 -0.59
CA GLY A 247 -7.51 10.71 -2.05
C GLY A 247 -6.29 11.31 -2.77
N GLN A 248 -6.49 12.34 -3.59
CA GLN A 248 -5.43 12.98 -4.37
C GLN A 248 -4.24 13.50 -3.54
N ASN A 249 -4.43 13.82 -2.26
CA ASN A 249 -3.32 14.18 -1.37
C ASN A 249 -2.34 13.00 -1.17
N ALA A 250 -2.81 11.75 -1.17
CA ALA A 250 -1.93 10.59 -1.11
C ALA A 250 -1.06 10.48 -2.37
N LEU A 251 -1.62 10.81 -3.54
CA LEU A 251 -0.90 10.84 -4.81
C LEU A 251 0.23 11.89 -4.80
N GLU A 252 -0.06 13.10 -4.31
CA GLU A 252 0.96 14.15 -4.17
C GLU A 252 2.06 13.77 -3.17
N GLN A 253 1.70 13.11 -2.07
CA GLN A 253 2.69 12.56 -1.13
C GLN A 253 3.57 11.51 -1.81
N ALA A 254 2.98 10.58 -2.56
CA ALA A 254 3.72 9.58 -3.31
C ALA A 254 4.73 10.22 -4.27
N LYS A 255 4.30 11.22 -5.04
CA LYS A 255 5.15 11.99 -5.95
C LYS A 255 6.35 12.62 -5.23
N HIS A 256 6.11 13.20 -4.07
CA HIS A 256 7.18 13.82 -3.29
C HIS A 256 8.17 12.82 -2.71
N PHE A 257 7.69 11.70 -2.17
CA PHE A 257 8.57 10.68 -1.62
C PHE A 257 9.36 9.94 -2.71
N THR A 258 8.73 9.58 -3.83
CA THR A 258 9.40 8.89 -4.94
C THR A 258 10.46 9.75 -5.62
N ALA A 259 10.25 11.06 -5.69
CA ALA A 259 11.26 12.00 -6.19
C ALA A 259 12.44 12.21 -5.23
N ALA A 260 12.29 11.83 -3.98
CA ALA A 260 13.15 12.20 -2.89
C ALA A 260 13.90 11.01 -2.27
N THR A 261 13.39 9.79 -2.39
CA THR A 261 14.02 8.54 -1.93
C THR A 261 13.65 7.40 -2.86
N ASP A 262 14.50 6.36 -2.88
CA ASP A 262 14.30 5.17 -3.70
C ASP A 262 13.17 4.29 -3.13
N VAL A 263 11.91 4.74 -3.25
CA VAL A 263 10.75 3.95 -2.82
C VAL A 263 10.66 2.68 -3.66
N THR A 264 10.60 1.53 -3.03
CA THR A 264 10.57 0.22 -3.70
C THR A 264 9.23 -0.50 -3.55
N ALA A 265 8.43 -0.11 -2.57
CA ALA A 265 7.09 -0.67 -2.32
C ALA A 265 6.18 0.36 -1.63
N MET A 266 4.88 0.17 -1.76
CA MET A 266 3.87 1.01 -1.13
C MET A 266 2.90 0.20 -0.27
N ALA A 267 2.46 0.81 0.85
CA ALA A 267 1.36 0.33 1.67
C ALA A 267 0.29 1.41 1.72
N ILE A 268 -0.95 1.06 1.39
CA ILE A 268 -2.08 2.00 1.41
C ILE A 268 -3.00 1.63 2.57
N THR A 269 -3.15 2.55 3.52
CA THR A 269 -3.89 2.35 4.77
C THR A 269 -5.27 2.99 4.74
N LYS A 270 -6.11 2.67 5.72
CA LYS A 270 -7.42 3.28 5.99
C LYS A 270 -8.43 3.15 4.83
N LEU A 271 -8.33 2.08 4.07
CA LEU A 271 -9.29 1.82 2.98
C LEU A 271 -10.69 1.49 3.50
N ASP A 272 -10.81 0.97 4.73
CA ASP A 272 -12.06 0.66 5.42
C ASP A 272 -12.91 1.89 5.77
N GLY A 273 -12.28 3.04 5.88
CA GLY A 273 -12.93 4.31 6.26
C GLY A 273 -13.40 5.17 5.09
N THR A 274 -13.08 4.82 3.83
CA THR A 274 -13.17 5.76 2.71
C THR A 274 -13.95 5.24 1.51
N ALA A 275 -14.59 6.17 0.79
CA ALA A 275 -15.10 5.95 -0.58
C ALA A 275 -14.07 6.34 -1.67
N LYS A 276 -12.85 6.74 -1.28
CA LYS A 276 -11.79 7.26 -2.16
C LYS A 276 -10.75 6.22 -2.58
N GLY A 277 -11.07 4.94 -2.47
CA GLY A 277 -10.12 3.85 -2.75
C GLY A 277 -9.65 3.78 -4.21
N GLY A 278 -10.28 4.51 -5.14
CA GLY A 278 -9.77 4.68 -6.50
C GLY A 278 -8.35 5.26 -6.57
N VAL A 279 -7.90 5.95 -5.52
CA VAL A 279 -6.52 6.45 -5.42
C VAL A 279 -5.47 5.34 -5.51
N VAL A 280 -5.82 4.09 -5.14
CA VAL A 280 -4.93 2.92 -5.30
C VAL A 280 -4.57 2.72 -6.78
N LEU A 281 -5.56 2.89 -7.67
CA LEU A 281 -5.38 2.76 -9.12
C LEU A 281 -4.46 3.86 -9.65
N ALA A 282 -4.70 5.12 -9.23
CA ALA A 282 -3.87 6.25 -9.61
C ALA A 282 -2.41 6.08 -9.17
N ILE A 283 -2.18 5.65 -7.93
CA ILE A 283 -0.84 5.43 -7.38
C ILE A 283 -0.12 4.30 -8.14
N ALA A 284 -0.78 3.16 -8.33
CA ALA A 284 -0.19 2.03 -9.03
C ALA A 284 0.17 2.36 -10.48
N ASP A 285 -0.70 3.11 -11.18
CA ASP A 285 -0.49 3.48 -12.56
C ASP A 285 0.62 4.52 -12.75
N GLN A 286 0.63 5.59 -11.94
CA GLN A 286 1.55 6.71 -12.15
C GLN A 286 2.98 6.42 -11.72
N PHE A 287 3.18 5.69 -10.63
CA PHE A 287 4.53 5.49 -10.09
C PHE A 287 5.19 4.20 -10.56
N LYS A 288 4.42 3.21 -11.02
CA LYS A 288 4.93 1.88 -11.41
C LYS A 288 5.75 1.21 -10.29
N ILE A 289 5.44 1.57 -9.04
CA ILE A 289 5.98 0.97 -7.83
C ILE A 289 4.88 0.05 -7.28
N PRO A 290 5.21 -1.19 -6.86
CA PRO A 290 4.19 -2.13 -6.41
C PRO A 290 3.49 -1.64 -5.15
N VAL A 291 2.16 -1.62 -5.16
CA VAL A 291 1.37 -1.65 -3.94
C VAL A 291 1.54 -3.06 -3.37
N LYS A 292 2.12 -3.17 -2.19
CA LYS A 292 2.47 -4.45 -1.58
C LYS A 292 1.51 -4.84 -0.46
N PHE A 293 1.00 -3.83 0.25
CA PHE A 293 0.10 -4.03 1.38
C PHE A 293 -1.06 -3.06 1.33
N VAL A 294 -2.22 -3.52 1.82
CA VAL A 294 -3.41 -2.70 2.06
C VAL A 294 -3.89 -2.86 3.49
N GLY A 295 -4.17 -1.73 4.14
CA GLY A 295 -4.75 -1.66 5.47
C GLY A 295 -6.27 -1.49 5.37
N VAL A 296 -7.01 -2.46 5.90
CA VAL A 296 -8.46 -2.57 5.77
C VAL A 296 -9.19 -2.57 7.12
N GLY A 297 -8.55 -2.08 8.17
CA GLY A 297 -9.13 -1.98 9.51
C GLY A 297 -8.06 -1.81 10.59
N GLU A 298 -8.47 -1.90 11.86
CA GLU A 298 -7.62 -1.62 13.03
C GLU A 298 -7.00 -2.86 13.69
N LYS A 299 -7.48 -4.08 13.39
CA LYS A 299 -6.98 -5.32 13.98
C LYS A 299 -5.57 -5.63 13.48
N MET A 300 -4.84 -6.49 14.20
CA MET A 300 -3.49 -6.92 13.82
C MET A 300 -3.45 -7.63 12.47
N ASP A 301 -4.49 -8.41 12.15
CA ASP A 301 -4.64 -9.13 10.88
C ASP A 301 -5.15 -8.25 9.72
N ASP A 302 -5.54 -6.98 9.97
CA ASP A 302 -6.13 -6.08 8.95
C ASP A 302 -5.06 -5.35 8.10
N LEU A 303 -3.88 -5.94 7.94
CA LEU A 303 -2.89 -5.57 6.94
C LEU A 303 -2.71 -6.77 6.01
N LEU A 304 -3.23 -6.65 4.80
CA LEU A 304 -3.25 -7.71 3.81
C LEU A 304 -2.15 -7.51 2.78
N VAL A 305 -1.60 -8.61 2.26
CA VAL A 305 -0.78 -8.57 1.04
C VAL A 305 -1.71 -8.19 -0.11
N PHE A 306 -1.29 -7.22 -0.90
CA PHE A 306 -2.09 -6.75 -2.03
C PHE A 306 -2.06 -7.78 -3.16
N ASP A 307 -3.25 -8.23 -3.55
CA ASP A 307 -3.49 -8.99 -4.76
C ASP A 307 -4.40 -8.18 -5.69
N LYS A 308 -3.93 -7.89 -6.92
CA LYS A 308 -4.64 -7.03 -7.87
C LYS A 308 -5.98 -7.64 -8.31
N HIS A 309 -6.03 -8.96 -8.48
CA HIS A 309 -7.24 -9.65 -8.92
C HIS A 309 -8.31 -9.62 -7.82
N GLU A 310 -7.91 -9.95 -6.57
CA GLU A 310 -8.81 -9.89 -5.43
C GLU A 310 -9.29 -8.46 -5.15
N PHE A 311 -8.40 -7.46 -5.29
CA PHE A 311 -8.75 -6.05 -5.10
C PHE A 311 -9.77 -5.59 -6.15
N VAL A 312 -9.55 -5.87 -7.43
CA VAL A 312 -10.47 -5.51 -8.51
C VAL A 312 -11.79 -6.29 -8.38
N ASP A 313 -11.73 -7.57 -8.07
CA ASP A 313 -12.93 -8.37 -7.79
C ASP A 313 -13.75 -7.76 -6.65
N SER A 314 -13.11 -7.33 -5.55
CA SER A 314 -13.79 -6.67 -4.44
C SER A 314 -14.44 -5.35 -4.85
N LEU A 315 -13.80 -4.55 -5.73
CA LEU A 315 -14.37 -3.28 -6.21
C LEU A 315 -15.60 -3.49 -7.10
N PHE A 316 -15.57 -4.51 -7.97
CA PHE A 316 -16.59 -4.74 -9.00
C PHE A 316 -17.65 -5.79 -8.61
N SER A 317 -17.49 -6.48 -7.45
CA SER A 317 -18.50 -7.45 -7.02
C SER A 317 -19.82 -6.73 -6.71
N ILE A 318 -20.88 -7.03 -7.45
CA ILE A 318 -22.24 -6.61 -7.12
C ILE A 318 -22.75 -7.58 -6.06
N LYS A 319 -23.30 -7.09 -4.93
CA LYS A 319 -24.11 -7.96 -4.08
C LYS A 319 -25.34 -8.31 -4.91
N GLU A 320 -25.51 -9.58 -5.26
CA GLU A 320 -26.83 -10.07 -5.64
C GLU A 320 -27.68 -9.94 -4.38
N ASP A 321 -28.58 -8.95 -4.38
CA ASP A 321 -29.65 -8.87 -3.38
C ASP A 321 -30.51 -10.13 -3.52
N ASN A 322 -30.35 -11.06 -2.57
CA ASN A 322 -31.25 -12.20 -2.37
C ASN A 322 -32.53 -11.75 -1.67
#